data_e029b502397772ebe15f03657f11c7d3
#
_entry.id   e029b502397772ebe15f03657f11c7d3
#
_cell.length_a   1.000
_cell.length_b   1.000
_cell.length_c   1.000
_cell.angle_alpha   90.00
_cell.angle_beta   90.00
_cell.angle_gamma   90.00
#
_symmetry.space_group_name_H-M   'P 1'
#
loop_
_entity.id
_entity.type
_entity.pdbx_description
1 polymer ?
#
loop_
_entity_poly.entity_id
_entity_poly.type
_entity_poly.pdbx_seq_one_letter_code
_entity_poly.pdbx_strand_id
1 'polypeptide(L)'
;MERGLLWLPLLVAFFWLAWQGSREYKKVEAYRIWAENFDRAKYDIYSVLAQKGNDITWGKPTVKGIVDLETFSLSDVSNINLLIDDKAINIDELPRKAKKIELEFVFSGTSHKVYVPFTEIPLAGEWGKFLQVELQKIENE
;
A
#
# COMPACT_ATOMS: atom_id res chain seq x y z
N MET A 1 -4.33 15.71 -49.24
CA MET A 1 -3.64 16.39 -48.14
C MET A 1 -4.49 16.58 -46.90
N GLU A 2 -5.76 16.86 -47.04
CA GLU A 2 -6.66 16.98 -45.89
C GLU A 2 -6.72 15.70 -45.05
N ARG A 3 -6.61 14.54 -45.66
CA ARG A 3 -6.61 13.24 -44.97
C ARG A 3 -5.36 13.01 -44.10
N GLY A 4 -4.24 13.62 -44.47
CA GLY A 4 -3.00 13.56 -43.69
C GLY A 4 -3.06 14.39 -42.42
N LEU A 5 -3.81 15.50 -42.44
CA LEU A 5 -3.98 16.36 -41.27
C LEU A 5 -4.90 15.75 -40.21
N LEU A 6 -5.89 14.95 -40.64
CA LEU A 6 -6.79 14.23 -39.72
C LEU A 6 -6.09 13.07 -38.99
N TRP A 7 -4.99 12.58 -39.55
CA TRP A 7 -4.22 11.48 -38.98
C TRP A 7 -3.34 11.93 -37.79
N LEU A 8 -2.83 13.16 -37.85
CA LEU A 8 -1.91 13.68 -36.83
C LEU A 8 -2.50 13.70 -35.42
N PRO A 9 -3.75 14.20 -35.18
CA PRO A 9 -4.33 14.16 -33.84
C PRO A 9 -4.51 12.74 -33.28
N LEU A 10 -4.86 11.78 -34.16
CA LEU A 10 -5.02 10.38 -33.76
C LEU A 10 -3.67 9.77 -33.35
N LEU A 11 -2.59 10.06 -34.09
CA LEU A 11 -1.25 9.59 -33.74
C LEU A 11 -0.77 10.17 -32.42
N VAL A 12 -1.00 11.47 -32.18
CA VAL A 12 -0.64 12.13 -30.94
C VAL A 12 -1.39 11.50 -29.75
N ALA A 13 -2.69 11.27 -29.92
CA ALA A 13 -3.50 10.64 -28.88
C ALA A 13 -3.03 9.21 -28.59
N PHE A 14 -2.69 8.45 -29.62
CA PHE A 14 -2.17 7.09 -29.48
C PHE A 14 -0.84 7.06 -28.70
N PHE A 15 0.12 7.91 -29.07
CA PHE A 15 1.40 7.99 -28.38
C PHE A 15 1.24 8.44 -26.94
N TRP A 16 0.33 9.36 -26.66
CA TRP A 16 0.06 9.83 -25.31
C TRP A 16 -0.51 8.71 -24.43
N LEU A 17 -1.47 7.94 -24.95
CA LEU A 17 -2.03 6.78 -24.23
C LEU A 17 -0.98 5.71 -23.98
N ALA A 18 -0.14 5.42 -24.97
CA ALA A 18 0.95 4.47 -24.83
C ALA A 18 1.96 4.92 -23.76
N TRP A 19 2.24 6.22 -23.70
CA TRP A 19 3.15 6.78 -22.71
C TRP A 19 2.58 6.66 -21.30
N GLN A 20 1.29 6.97 -21.12
CA GLN A 20 0.62 6.79 -19.81
C GLN A 20 0.60 5.33 -19.37
N GLY A 21 0.27 4.42 -20.27
CA GLY A 21 0.30 2.99 -19.98
C GLY A 21 1.68 2.51 -19.59
N SER A 22 2.73 3.02 -20.26
CA SER A 22 4.12 2.71 -19.92
C SER A 22 4.49 3.17 -18.50
N ARG A 23 3.99 4.33 -18.07
CA ARG A 23 4.27 4.84 -16.72
C ARG A 23 3.67 3.93 -15.64
N GLU A 24 2.42 3.51 -15.82
CA GLU A 24 1.78 2.58 -14.87
C GLU A 24 2.48 1.23 -14.85
N TYR A 25 2.88 0.72 -16.00
CA TYR A 25 3.64 -0.51 -16.09
C TYR A 25 4.95 -0.43 -15.30
N LYS A 26 5.67 0.70 -15.41
CA LYS A 26 6.93 0.90 -14.68
C LYS A 26 6.75 0.92 -13.17
N LYS A 27 5.65 1.48 -12.68
CA LYS A 27 5.33 1.48 -11.25
C LYS A 27 5.08 0.06 -10.74
N VAL A 28 4.30 -0.72 -11.46
CA VAL A 28 3.98 -2.12 -11.10
C VAL A 28 5.24 -2.98 -11.17
N GLU A 29 6.07 -2.77 -12.19
CA GLU A 29 7.33 -3.50 -12.35
C GLU A 29 8.31 -3.18 -11.22
N ALA A 30 8.42 -1.92 -10.82
CA ALA A 30 9.26 -1.51 -9.70
C ALA A 30 8.79 -2.16 -8.38
N TYR A 31 7.48 -2.21 -8.17
CA TYR A 31 6.89 -2.91 -7.02
C TYR A 31 7.22 -4.40 -7.05
N ARG A 32 7.07 -5.06 -8.20
CA ARG A 32 7.30 -6.49 -8.35
C ARG A 32 8.73 -6.86 -7.98
N ILE A 33 9.70 -6.11 -8.46
CA ILE A 33 11.12 -6.35 -8.16
C ILE A 33 11.39 -6.14 -6.67
N TRP A 34 10.86 -5.06 -6.10
CA TRP A 34 11.00 -4.75 -4.68
C TRP A 34 10.37 -5.84 -3.81
N ALA A 35 9.16 -6.30 -4.18
CA ALA A 35 8.39 -7.26 -3.40
C ALA A 35 9.03 -8.66 -3.36
N GLU A 36 9.91 -9.01 -4.31
CA GLU A 36 10.60 -10.30 -4.34
C GLU A 36 11.43 -10.56 -3.08
N ASN A 37 11.83 -9.51 -2.39
CA ASN A 37 12.65 -9.60 -1.17
C ASN A 37 11.83 -9.85 0.11
N PHE A 38 10.51 -9.95 0.00
CA PHE A 38 9.62 -10.02 1.15
C PHE A 38 8.77 -11.31 1.15
N ASP A 39 8.37 -11.73 2.34
CA ASP A 39 7.51 -12.92 2.51
C ASP A 39 6.08 -12.64 2.06
N ARG A 40 5.63 -11.41 2.26
CA ARG A 40 4.28 -10.96 1.90
C ARG A 40 4.32 -9.49 1.53
N ALA A 41 3.59 -9.11 0.47
CA ALA A 41 3.55 -7.72 0.03
C ALA A 41 2.23 -7.40 -0.65
N LYS A 42 1.85 -6.11 -0.64
CA LYS A 42 0.69 -5.61 -1.38
C LYS A 42 1.04 -4.34 -2.13
N TYR A 43 0.38 -4.12 -3.24
CA TYR A 43 0.49 -2.91 -4.05
C TYR A 43 -0.81 -2.11 -3.95
N ASP A 44 -0.68 -0.80 -3.77
CA ASP A 44 -1.77 0.14 -3.75
C ASP A 44 -1.28 1.44 -4.37
N ILE A 45 -2.15 2.23 -4.97
CA ILE A 45 -1.75 3.49 -5.61
C ILE A 45 -1.17 4.51 -4.62
N TYR A 46 -1.52 4.41 -3.35
CA TYR A 46 -1.02 5.32 -2.31
C TYR A 46 0.20 4.76 -1.59
N SER A 47 0.30 3.44 -1.44
CA SER A 47 1.40 2.85 -0.69
C SER A 47 1.62 1.39 -1.06
N VAL A 48 2.86 0.93 -0.88
CA VAL A 48 3.19 -0.49 -0.89
C VAL A 48 3.50 -0.90 0.53
N LEU A 49 3.16 -2.13 0.88
CA LEU A 49 3.36 -2.68 2.22
C LEU A 49 3.91 -4.08 2.09
N ALA A 50 4.92 -4.42 2.87
CA ALA A 50 5.56 -5.71 2.79
C ALA A 50 6.01 -6.20 4.17
N GLN A 51 6.10 -7.51 4.30
CA GLN A 51 6.54 -8.17 5.53
C GLN A 51 7.68 -9.15 5.23
N LYS A 52 8.68 -9.12 6.08
CA LYS A 52 9.75 -10.12 6.09
C LYS A 52 10.04 -10.49 7.54
N GLY A 53 9.68 -11.72 7.95
CA GLY A 53 9.75 -12.10 9.34
C GLY A 53 8.87 -11.19 10.20
N ASN A 54 9.47 -10.53 11.18
CA ASN A 54 8.76 -9.56 12.04
C ASN A 54 8.90 -8.12 11.56
N ASP A 55 9.61 -7.89 10.46
CA ASP A 55 9.84 -6.54 9.94
C ASP A 55 8.77 -6.15 8.93
N ILE A 56 8.24 -4.94 9.11
CA ILE A 56 7.26 -4.34 8.22
C ILE A 56 7.94 -3.18 7.49
N THR A 57 7.85 -3.19 6.17
CA THR A 57 8.38 -2.11 5.32
C THR A 57 7.25 -1.55 4.48
N TRP A 58 7.13 -0.23 4.40
CA TRP A 58 6.15 0.41 3.55
C TRP A 58 6.74 1.64 2.90
N GLY A 59 6.15 2.06 1.79
CA GLY A 59 6.64 3.19 1.02
C GLY A 59 5.65 3.60 -0.05
N LYS A 60 6.08 4.53 -0.90
CA LYS A 60 5.25 5.10 -1.95
C LYS A 60 5.71 4.62 -3.33
N PRO A 61 4.82 4.03 -4.14
CA PRO A 61 5.21 3.60 -5.48
C PRO A 61 5.35 4.80 -6.42
N THR A 62 6.44 4.85 -7.17
CA THR A 62 6.67 5.86 -8.21
C THR A 62 7.23 5.20 -9.46
N VAL A 63 7.28 5.96 -10.57
CA VAL A 63 7.85 5.51 -11.84
C VAL A 63 9.33 5.12 -11.68
N LYS A 64 10.04 5.79 -10.78
CA LYS A 64 11.46 5.55 -10.52
C LYS A 64 11.74 4.44 -9.52
N GLY A 65 10.70 3.92 -8.88
CA GLY A 65 10.80 2.88 -7.86
C GLY A 65 9.97 3.21 -6.63
N ILE A 66 10.20 2.45 -5.55
CA ILE A 66 9.52 2.68 -4.29
C ILE A 66 10.32 3.69 -3.48
N VAL A 67 9.69 4.79 -3.05
CA VAL A 67 10.34 5.88 -2.32
C VAL A 67 9.74 6.04 -0.92
N ASP A 68 10.41 6.81 -0.07
CA ASP A 68 9.99 7.10 1.31
C ASP A 68 9.79 5.81 2.12
N LEU A 69 10.71 4.85 1.93
CA LEU A 69 10.65 3.56 2.63
C LEU A 69 10.90 3.73 4.12
N GLU A 70 10.00 3.15 4.91
CA GLU A 70 10.16 3.04 6.36
C GLU A 70 10.05 1.57 6.75
N THR A 71 10.93 1.13 7.63
CA THR A 71 10.93 -0.24 8.16
C THR A 71 10.87 -0.19 9.68
N PHE A 72 10.00 -1.00 10.25
CA PHE A 72 9.92 -1.15 11.71
C PHE A 72 9.63 -2.61 12.05
N SER A 73 9.94 -3.00 13.28
CA SER A 73 9.69 -4.37 13.76
C SER A 73 8.35 -4.44 14.47
N LEU A 74 7.59 -5.53 14.22
CA LEU A 74 6.36 -5.81 14.94
C LEU A 74 6.60 -5.99 16.46
N SER A 75 7.82 -6.39 16.85
CA SER A 75 8.15 -6.51 18.28
C SER A 75 8.15 -5.16 19.00
N ASP A 76 8.26 -4.06 18.28
CA ASP A 76 8.17 -2.70 18.83
C ASP A 76 6.75 -2.13 18.82
N VAL A 77 5.80 -2.85 18.23
CA VAL A 77 4.39 -2.44 18.09
C VAL A 77 3.57 -3.03 19.23
N SER A 78 2.79 -2.20 19.92
CA SER A 78 1.90 -2.64 20.99
C SER A 78 0.49 -2.95 20.52
N ASN A 79 0.04 -2.28 19.45
CA ASN A 79 -1.33 -2.44 18.95
C ASN A 79 -1.41 -2.05 17.48
N ILE A 80 -2.35 -2.69 16.77
CA ILE A 80 -2.64 -2.40 15.36
C ILE A 80 -4.15 -2.19 15.24
N ASN A 81 -4.54 -1.02 14.71
CA ASN A 81 -5.94 -0.65 14.56
C ASN A 81 -6.27 -0.39 13.09
N LEU A 82 -7.47 -0.78 12.68
CA LEU A 82 -8.00 -0.37 11.38
C LEU A 82 -8.81 0.90 11.59
N LEU A 83 -8.40 2.00 10.94
CA LEU A 83 -9.10 3.27 11.01
C LEU A 83 -9.91 3.49 9.74
N ILE A 84 -11.20 3.69 9.90
CA ILE A 84 -12.12 4.06 8.84
C ILE A 84 -12.65 5.46 9.14
N ASP A 85 -12.36 6.41 8.26
CA ASP A 85 -12.72 7.83 8.44
C ASP A 85 -12.29 8.36 9.81
N ASP A 86 -11.04 8.01 10.20
CA ASP A 86 -10.37 8.41 11.46
C ASP A 86 -10.94 7.76 12.72
N LYS A 87 -11.77 6.72 12.58
CA LYS A 87 -12.32 5.98 13.71
C LYS A 87 -11.86 4.54 13.71
N ALA A 88 -11.37 4.06 14.84
CA ALA A 88 -11.00 2.66 15.00
C ALA A 88 -12.27 1.80 14.95
N ILE A 89 -12.26 0.77 14.11
CA ILE A 89 -13.39 -0.14 13.95
C ILE A 89 -12.96 -1.58 14.20
N ASN A 90 -13.97 -2.45 14.44
CA ASN A 90 -13.75 -3.88 14.55
C ASN A 90 -13.48 -4.44 13.15
N ILE A 91 -12.35 -5.16 13.00
CA ILE A 91 -11.96 -5.75 11.71
C ILE A 91 -12.97 -6.81 11.23
N ASP A 92 -13.69 -7.44 12.14
CA ASP A 92 -14.71 -8.43 11.79
C ASP A 92 -16.04 -7.80 11.32
N GLU A 93 -16.19 -6.49 11.48
CA GLU A 93 -17.39 -5.73 11.08
C GLU A 93 -17.05 -4.59 10.15
N LEU A 94 -16.59 -4.93 8.93
CA LEU A 94 -16.14 -3.93 7.96
C LEU A 94 -17.31 -3.15 7.35
N PRO A 95 -17.21 -1.80 7.25
CA PRO A 95 -18.21 -1.00 6.54
C PRO A 95 -18.09 -1.23 5.03
N ARG A 96 -19.13 -0.84 4.27
CA ARG A 96 -19.12 -0.98 2.82
C ARG A 96 -18.44 0.18 2.10
N LYS A 97 -18.41 1.36 2.73
CA LYS A 97 -17.86 2.58 2.13
C LYS A 97 -17.05 3.34 3.15
N ALA A 98 -15.99 3.98 2.69
CA ALA A 98 -15.16 4.86 3.50
C ALA A 98 -14.47 5.88 2.60
N LYS A 99 -14.20 7.06 3.13
CA LYS A 99 -13.42 8.10 2.44
C LYS A 99 -11.94 7.92 2.71
N LYS A 100 -11.59 7.43 3.88
CA LYS A 100 -10.21 7.26 4.31
C LYS A 100 -10.06 5.93 5.02
N ILE A 101 -9.07 5.14 4.58
CA ILE A 101 -8.80 3.81 5.12
C ILE A 101 -7.32 3.75 5.48
N GLU A 102 -7.00 3.43 6.74
CA GLU A 102 -5.62 3.35 7.21
C GLU A 102 -5.44 2.22 8.21
N LEU A 103 -4.23 1.64 8.24
CA LEU A 103 -3.79 0.80 9.36
C LEU A 103 -2.92 1.66 10.27
N GLU A 104 -3.25 1.69 11.55
CA GLU A 104 -2.51 2.43 12.57
C GLU A 104 -1.65 1.46 13.37
N PHE A 105 -0.35 1.73 13.42
CA PHE A 105 0.60 0.95 14.22
C PHE A 105 1.01 1.81 15.42
N VAL A 106 0.69 1.35 16.62
CA VAL A 106 1.00 2.05 17.86
C VAL A 106 2.22 1.39 18.49
N PHE A 107 3.27 2.17 18.72
CA PHE A 107 4.54 1.65 19.23
C PHE A 107 4.58 1.61 20.75
N SER A 108 5.22 0.57 21.30
CA SER A 108 5.36 0.36 22.75
C SER A 108 6.25 1.44 23.37
N GLY A 109 5.84 1.97 24.51
CA GLY A 109 6.65 2.88 25.31
C GLY A 109 6.82 4.30 24.75
N THR A 110 6.15 4.62 23.63
CA THR A 110 6.19 5.95 23.02
C THR A 110 4.80 6.35 22.56
N SER A 111 4.64 7.64 22.22
CA SER A 111 3.42 8.14 21.58
C SER A 111 3.50 8.07 20.05
N HIS A 112 4.59 7.51 19.52
CA HIS A 112 4.78 7.41 18.07
C HIS A 112 3.79 6.44 17.45
N LYS A 113 3.25 6.82 16.29
CA LYS A 113 2.31 6.02 15.53
C LYS A 113 2.66 6.12 14.03
N VAL A 114 2.44 5.02 13.31
CA VAL A 114 2.60 4.98 11.86
C VAL A 114 1.25 4.66 11.23
N TYR A 115 0.89 5.41 10.19
CA TYR A 115 -0.37 5.23 9.46
C TYR A 115 -0.06 4.81 8.03
N VAL A 116 -0.55 3.65 7.63
CA VAL A 116 -0.37 3.13 6.27
C VAL A 116 -1.70 3.24 5.53
N PRO A 117 -1.80 4.10 4.49
CA PRO A 117 -3.05 4.29 3.77
C PRO A 117 -3.39 3.11 2.85
N PHE A 118 -4.68 2.85 2.70
CA PHE A 118 -5.23 1.83 1.82
C PHE A 118 -6.31 2.43 0.94
N THR A 119 -6.59 1.80 -0.21
CA THR A 119 -7.70 2.20 -1.09
C THR A 119 -8.90 1.27 -1.00
N GLU A 120 -8.72 0.06 -0.46
CA GLU A 120 -9.77 -0.95 -0.39
C GLU A 120 -9.97 -1.45 1.03
N ILE A 121 -11.22 -1.42 1.51
CA ILE A 121 -11.57 -1.87 2.85
C ILE A 121 -11.27 -3.37 3.06
N PRO A 122 -11.65 -4.29 2.14
CA PRO A 122 -11.35 -5.71 2.34
C PRO A 122 -9.87 -6.02 2.47
N LEU A 123 -9.05 -5.37 1.65
CA LEU A 123 -7.59 -5.57 1.70
C LEU A 123 -7.00 -5.07 3.01
N ALA A 124 -7.44 -3.90 3.46
CA ALA A 124 -7.01 -3.35 4.76
C ALA A 124 -7.41 -4.26 5.91
N GLY A 125 -8.63 -4.81 5.85
CA GLY A 125 -9.11 -5.77 6.86
C GLY A 125 -8.30 -7.04 6.90
N GLU A 126 -7.95 -7.60 5.74
CA GLU A 126 -7.12 -8.80 5.65
C GLU A 126 -5.73 -8.57 6.25
N TRP A 127 -5.07 -7.47 5.86
CA TRP A 127 -3.76 -7.13 6.39
C TRP A 127 -3.80 -6.86 7.89
N GLY A 128 -4.80 -6.11 8.33
CA GLY A 128 -4.96 -5.80 9.76
C GLY A 128 -5.14 -7.06 10.60
N LYS A 129 -6.01 -7.96 10.16
CA LYS A 129 -6.25 -9.22 10.87
C LYS A 129 -5.01 -10.10 10.89
N PHE A 130 -4.34 -10.23 9.75
CA PHE A 130 -3.12 -11.03 9.64
C PHE A 130 -2.04 -10.49 10.58
N LEU A 131 -1.81 -9.19 10.57
CA LEU A 131 -0.77 -8.56 11.40
C LEU A 131 -1.11 -8.61 12.88
N GLN A 132 -2.39 -8.49 13.25
CA GLN A 132 -2.82 -8.64 14.65
C GLN A 132 -2.54 -10.05 15.16
N VAL A 133 -2.76 -11.08 14.34
CA VAL A 133 -2.45 -12.46 14.69
C VAL A 133 -0.94 -12.64 14.87
N GLU A 134 -0.14 -12.10 13.96
CA GLU A 134 1.33 -12.15 14.06
C GLU A 134 1.82 -11.44 15.33
N LEU A 135 1.22 -10.29 15.65
CA LEU A 135 1.56 -9.55 16.87
C LEU A 135 1.27 -10.37 18.14
N GLN A 136 0.13 -11.08 18.18
CA GLN A 136 -0.21 -11.96 19.30
C GLN A 136 0.80 -13.09 19.46
N LYS A 137 1.29 -13.65 18.37
CA LYS A 137 2.32 -14.71 18.40
C LYS A 137 3.62 -14.20 19.04
N ILE A 138 4.00 -12.96 18.72
CA ILE A 138 5.19 -12.34 19.29
C ILE A 138 5.02 -12.11 20.79
N GLU A 139 3.84 -11.63 21.22
CA GLU A 139 3.55 -11.36 22.64
C GLU A 139 3.52 -12.63 23.47
N ASN A 140 3.15 -13.77 22.87
CA ASN A 140 3.05 -15.05 23.54
C ASN A 140 4.38 -15.82 23.59
N GLU A 141 5.40 -15.32 22.92
CA GLU A 141 6.77 -15.83 23.00
C GLU A 141 7.50 -15.17 24.18
#